data_0d193a13648806466df4ca578e27b130
#
_entry.id   0d193a13648806466df4ca578e27b130
#
_cell.length_a   1.000
_cell.length_b   1.000
_cell.length_c   1.000
_cell.angle_alpha   90.00
_cell.angle_beta   90.00
_cell.angle_gamma   90.00
#
_symmetry.space_group_name_H-M   'P 1'
#
loop_
_entity.id
_entity.type
_entity.pdbx_description
1 polymer ?
#
loop_
_entity_poly.entity_id
_entity_poly.type
_entity_poly.pdbx_seq_one_letter_code
_entity_poly.pdbx_strand_id
1 'polypeptide(L)'
;ATPIFTDQELLTVYLFCGAYQRYFSIKEIHTFTKEYLLSWFPNLPSYQTFNYRLNLMSEAINELVKHLITFFKPTDCDSMISLIDSMPIITCAGKNKTGKVATEIATKGYCSTKNMYYFGLKLHTLAFRREGTIPFPEMIILSSAEENDLTVLKREAADSLINRYIFADKIYSDFSFWGNKQQEQGVTMMTPVKAIKGEEPIITQREKAGRDLFSTAVSKVRQPIESF
;
A
#
# COMPACT_ATOMS: atom_id res chain seq x y z
N ALA A 1 -32.66 16.53 -9.63
CA ALA A 1 -32.33 16.60 -11.06
C ALA A 1 -31.11 15.72 -11.29
N THR A 2 -31.16 14.83 -12.27
CA THR A 2 -30.01 14.00 -12.67
C THR A 2 -28.95 14.92 -13.27
N PRO A 3 -27.68 14.86 -12.81
CA PRO A 3 -26.64 15.71 -13.39
C PRO A 3 -26.43 15.35 -14.88
N ILE A 4 -26.26 16.36 -15.71
CA ILE A 4 -26.05 16.20 -17.17
C ILE A 4 -24.72 15.48 -17.46
N PHE A 5 -23.71 15.68 -16.61
CA PHE A 5 -22.47 14.91 -16.57
C PHE A 5 -22.54 13.97 -15.37
N THR A 6 -22.61 12.69 -15.62
CA THR A 6 -22.87 11.67 -14.60
C THR A 6 -21.64 11.32 -13.76
N ASP A 7 -21.82 10.63 -12.63
CA ASP A 7 -20.69 10.14 -11.82
C ASP A 7 -19.94 8.99 -12.50
N GLN A 8 -20.62 8.21 -13.35
CA GLN A 8 -19.98 7.21 -14.20
C GLN A 8 -19.04 7.85 -15.21
N GLU A 9 -19.46 8.94 -15.87
CA GLU A 9 -18.58 9.68 -16.79
C GLU A 9 -17.39 10.29 -16.07
N LEU A 10 -17.61 10.84 -14.86
CA LEU A 10 -16.55 11.40 -14.02
C LEU A 10 -15.49 10.34 -13.67
N LEU A 11 -15.92 9.16 -13.18
CA LEU A 11 -15.04 8.05 -12.86
C LEU A 11 -14.35 7.49 -14.11
N THR A 12 -15.07 7.36 -15.22
CA THR A 12 -14.51 6.87 -16.48
C THR A 12 -13.34 7.75 -16.94
N VAL A 13 -13.54 9.07 -16.94
CA VAL A 13 -12.50 10.04 -17.30
C VAL A 13 -11.31 9.95 -16.33
N TYR A 14 -11.59 9.93 -15.04
CA TYR A 14 -10.55 9.86 -14.01
C TYR A 14 -9.69 8.59 -14.14
N LEU A 15 -10.33 7.43 -14.23
CA LEU A 15 -9.64 6.14 -14.35
C LEU A 15 -8.90 5.99 -15.68
N PHE A 16 -9.52 6.43 -16.79
CA PHE A 16 -8.88 6.41 -18.11
C PHE A 16 -7.61 7.27 -18.14
N CYS A 17 -7.69 8.49 -17.65
CA CYS A 17 -6.55 9.40 -17.62
C CYS A 17 -5.45 8.91 -16.68
N GLY A 18 -5.79 8.34 -15.54
CA GLY A 18 -4.83 7.76 -14.60
C GLY A 18 -4.12 6.52 -15.17
N ALA A 19 -4.90 5.60 -15.75
CA ALA A 19 -4.37 4.31 -16.22
C ALA A 19 -3.60 4.43 -17.54
N TYR A 20 -4.12 5.16 -18.52
CA TYR A 20 -3.55 5.21 -19.88
C TYR A 20 -2.68 6.43 -20.12
N GLN A 21 -3.09 7.61 -19.62
CA GLN A 21 -2.32 8.85 -19.82
C GLN A 21 -1.32 9.11 -18.69
N ARG A 22 -1.45 8.39 -17.57
CA ARG A 22 -0.64 8.56 -16.36
C ARG A 22 -0.70 9.99 -15.80
N TYR A 23 -1.85 10.63 -15.92
CA TYR A 23 -2.12 11.91 -15.28
C TYR A 23 -2.64 11.70 -13.86
N PHE A 24 -1.99 12.31 -12.89
CA PHE A 24 -2.35 12.21 -11.48
C PHE A 24 -2.88 13.53 -10.90
N SER A 25 -2.74 14.61 -11.63
CA SER A 25 -3.30 15.93 -11.27
C SER A 25 -4.70 16.06 -11.83
N ILE A 26 -5.68 16.35 -10.98
CA ILE A 26 -7.08 16.56 -11.41
C ILE A 26 -7.18 17.66 -12.46
N LYS A 27 -6.31 18.68 -12.37
CA LYS A 27 -6.26 19.77 -13.35
C LYS A 27 -5.80 19.27 -14.71
N GLU A 28 -4.79 18.43 -14.78
CA GLU A 28 -4.32 17.83 -16.05
C GLU A 28 -5.37 16.92 -16.66
N ILE A 29 -6.04 16.10 -15.84
CA ILE A 29 -7.13 15.23 -16.26
C ILE A 29 -8.26 16.06 -16.89
N HIS A 30 -8.70 17.12 -16.22
CA HIS A 30 -9.77 18.00 -16.73
C HIS A 30 -9.35 18.71 -18.02
N THR A 31 -8.11 19.22 -18.09
CA THR A 31 -7.58 19.88 -19.28
C THR A 31 -7.52 18.92 -20.46
N PHE A 32 -6.95 17.72 -20.26
CA PHE A 32 -6.88 16.69 -21.29
C PHE A 32 -8.29 16.30 -21.80
N THR A 33 -9.23 16.10 -20.88
CA THR A 33 -10.62 15.77 -21.25
C THR A 33 -11.26 16.86 -22.08
N LYS A 34 -11.04 18.12 -21.72
CA LYS A 34 -11.55 19.27 -22.45
C LYS A 34 -10.95 19.40 -23.86
N GLU A 35 -9.67 19.07 -24.00
CA GLU A 35 -8.96 19.23 -25.28
C GLU A 35 -9.17 18.04 -26.23
N TYR A 36 -9.23 16.81 -25.71
CA TYR A 36 -9.19 15.61 -26.53
C TYR A 36 -10.43 14.72 -26.45
N LEU A 37 -11.21 14.81 -25.37
CA LEU A 37 -12.34 13.91 -25.13
C LEU A 37 -13.71 14.64 -25.12
N LEU A 38 -13.76 15.93 -25.46
CA LEU A 38 -15.00 16.71 -25.36
C LEU A 38 -16.12 16.18 -26.27
N SER A 39 -15.77 15.54 -27.39
CA SER A 39 -16.75 14.90 -28.28
C SER A 39 -17.45 13.69 -27.64
N TRP A 40 -16.77 13.02 -26.70
CA TRP A 40 -17.29 11.87 -25.95
C TRP A 40 -18.02 12.33 -24.68
N PHE A 41 -17.57 13.44 -24.11
CA PHE A 41 -18.10 14.01 -22.87
C PHE A 41 -18.51 15.49 -23.09
N PRO A 42 -19.54 15.75 -23.94
CA PRO A 42 -19.89 17.12 -24.33
C PRO A 42 -20.38 18.00 -23.19
N ASN A 43 -20.83 17.37 -22.10
CA ASN A 43 -21.34 18.07 -20.92
C ASN A 43 -20.30 18.17 -19.79
N LEU A 44 -18.99 18.13 -20.12
CA LEU A 44 -17.92 18.27 -19.13
C LEU A 44 -18.14 19.54 -18.30
N PRO A 45 -18.26 19.46 -16.97
CA PRO A 45 -18.48 20.61 -16.12
C PRO A 45 -17.22 21.49 -16.00
N SER A 46 -17.36 22.65 -15.35
CA SER A 46 -16.19 23.45 -15.00
C SER A 46 -15.19 22.66 -14.15
N TYR A 47 -13.92 23.05 -14.19
CA TYR A 47 -12.88 22.42 -13.37
C TYR A 47 -13.23 22.38 -11.87
N GLN A 48 -13.79 23.47 -11.34
CA GLN A 48 -14.19 23.56 -9.93
C GLN A 48 -15.26 22.52 -9.59
N THR A 49 -16.28 22.38 -10.44
CA THR A 49 -17.34 21.38 -10.25
C THR A 49 -16.81 19.96 -10.41
N PHE A 50 -15.94 19.72 -11.39
CA PHE A 50 -15.29 18.43 -11.61
C PHE A 50 -14.47 18.01 -10.38
N ASN A 51 -13.59 18.90 -9.91
CA ASN A 51 -12.75 18.67 -8.74
C ASN A 51 -13.59 18.44 -7.47
N TYR A 52 -14.60 19.29 -7.24
CA TYR A 52 -15.49 19.14 -6.08
C TYR A 52 -16.20 17.78 -6.07
N ARG A 53 -16.81 17.39 -7.19
CA ARG A 53 -17.52 16.10 -7.30
C ARG A 53 -16.58 14.90 -7.13
N LEU A 54 -15.39 14.94 -7.72
CA LEU A 54 -14.41 13.86 -7.58
C LEU A 54 -14.00 13.67 -6.12
N ASN A 55 -13.81 14.76 -5.37
CA ASN A 55 -13.48 14.68 -3.94
C ASN A 55 -14.63 14.10 -3.11
N LEU A 56 -15.88 14.27 -3.49
CA LEU A 56 -17.03 13.63 -2.84
C LEU A 56 -17.12 12.13 -3.10
N MET A 57 -16.40 11.60 -4.09
CA MET A 57 -16.45 10.18 -4.46
C MET A 57 -15.39 9.32 -3.78
N SER A 58 -14.70 9.83 -2.77
CA SER A 58 -13.61 9.10 -2.09
C SER A 58 -14.04 7.73 -1.57
N GLU A 59 -15.21 7.62 -0.95
CA GLU A 59 -15.77 6.35 -0.47
C GLU A 59 -16.12 5.41 -1.62
N ALA A 60 -16.75 5.94 -2.68
CA ALA A 60 -17.09 5.14 -3.85
C ALA A 60 -15.85 4.60 -4.58
N ILE A 61 -14.78 5.40 -4.65
CA ILE A 61 -13.49 4.99 -5.21
C ILE A 61 -12.88 3.88 -4.33
N ASN A 62 -12.93 4.03 -3.01
CA ASN A 62 -12.42 3.01 -2.08
C ASN A 62 -13.15 1.66 -2.25
N GLU A 63 -14.48 1.69 -2.30
CA GLU A 63 -15.29 0.48 -2.55
C GLU A 63 -15.03 -0.11 -3.95
N LEU A 64 -14.84 0.74 -4.97
CA LEU A 64 -14.46 0.28 -6.30
C LEU A 64 -13.12 -0.46 -6.27
N VAL A 65 -12.10 0.07 -5.58
CA VAL A 65 -10.79 -0.58 -5.44
C VAL A 65 -10.93 -1.95 -4.77
N LYS A 66 -11.68 -2.06 -3.68
CA LYS A 66 -11.95 -3.34 -3.00
C LYS A 66 -12.65 -4.33 -3.94
N HIS A 67 -13.65 -3.86 -4.69
CA HIS A 67 -14.35 -4.68 -5.67
C HIS A 67 -13.42 -5.19 -6.78
N LEU A 68 -12.57 -4.32 -7.34
CA LEU A 68 -11.62 -4.67 -8.38
C LEU A 68 -10.60 -5.70 -7.89
N ILE A 69 -10.05 -5.53 -6.69
CA ILE A 69 -9.13 -6.48 -6.06
C ILE A 69 -9.79 -7.86 -5.92
N THR A 70 -11.04 -7.91 -5.50
CA THR A 70 -11.77 -9.17 -5.32
C THR A 70 -12.15 -9.81 -6.65
N PHE A 71 -12.70 -9.02 -7.58
CA PHE A 71 -13.23 -9.50 -8.85
C PHE A 71 -12.14 -9.98 -9.82
N PHE A 72 -11.01 -9.25 -9.88
CA PHE A 72 -9.91 -9.57 -10.79
C PHE A 72 -8.80 -10.41 -10.15
N LYS A 73 -9.06 -11.02 -8.97
CA LYS A 73 -8.09 -11.90 -8.34
C LYS A 73 -7.72 -13.07 -9.27
N PRO A 74 -6.45 -13.18 -9.67
CA PRO A 74 -5.98 -14.29 -10.50
C PRO A 74 -6.10 -15.64 -9.78
N THR A 75 -6.30 -16.70 -10.56
CA THR A 75 -6.44 -18.07 -10.03
C THR A 75 -5.11 -18.66 -9.51
N ASP A 76 -3.98 -18.11 -9.96
CA ASP A 76 -2.61 -18.49 -9.55
C ASP A 76 -2.14 -17.80 -8.25
N CYS A 77 -3.01 -17.07 -7.58
CA CYS A 77 -2.73 -16.51 -6.26
C CYS A 77 -2.61 -17.62 -5.21
N ASP A 78 -1.46 -17.66 -4.53
CA ASP A 78 -1.24 -18.57 -3.41
C ASP A 78 -2.06 -18.10 -2.19
N SER A 79 -3.03 -18.90 -1.76
CA SER A 79 -3.87 -18.57 -0.62
C SER A 79 -3.18 -18.74 0.73
N MET A 80 -2.06 -19.47 0.75
CA MET A 80 -1.30 -19.78 1.97
C MET A 80 -0.13 -18.83 2.20
N ILE A 81 0.25 -18.03 1.21
CA ILE A 81 1.42 -17.14 1.28
C ILE A 81 1.04 -15.72 0.89
N SER A 82 1.16 -14.82 1.85
CA SER A 82 1.02 -13.38 1.64
C SER A 82 2.35 -12.66 1.84
N LEU A 83 2.52 -11.58 1.13
CA LEU A 83 3.66 -10.67 1.23
C LEU A 83 3.15 -9.32 1.73
N ILE A 84 3.91 -8.65 2.60
CA ILE A 84 3.57 -7.29 3.02
C ILE A 84 4.78 -6.37 2.93
N ASP A 85 4.52 -5.17 2.45
CA ASP A 85 5.48 -4.08 2.45
C ASP A 85 4.77 -2.72 2.56
N SER A 86 5.54 -1.68 2.86
CA SER A 86 5.05 -0.30 2.88
C SER A 86 5.95 0.60 2.05
N MET A 87 5.34 1.55 1.36
CA MET A 87 6.06 2.56 0.60
C MET A 87 5.60 3.98 0.96
N PRO A 88 6.52 4.97 1.00
CA PRO A 88 6.15 6.34 1.27
C PRO A 88 5.50 7.00 0.05
N ILE A 89 4.35 7.65 0.27
CA ILE A 89 3.73 8.59 -0.67
C ILE A 89 4.16 9.99 -0.24
N ILE A 90 5.15 10.54 -0.93
CA ILE A 90 5.77 11.84 -0.57
C ILE A 90 4.95 12.96 -1.18
N THR A 91 4.34 13.80 -0.33
CA THR A 91 3.61 15.00 -0.76
C THR A 91 4.51 16.24 -0.80
N CYS A 92 5.49 16.33 0.10
CA CYS A 92 6.55 17.34 0.02
C CYS A 92 7.82 16.93 0.78
N ALA A 93 8.93 17.58 0.46
CA ALA A 93 10.20 17.34 1.12
C ALA A 93 10.18 17.77 2.58
N GLY A 94 10.82 16.99 3.45
CA GLY A 94 10.87 17.20 4.90
C GLY A 94 11.66 18.44 5.37
N LYS A 95 12.25 19.23 4.45
CA LYS A 95 12.89 20.52 4.75
C LYS A 95 11.90 21.59 5.20
N ASN A 96 10.63 21.47 4.81
CA ASN A 96 9.58 22.39 5.19
C ASN A 96 9.21 22.19 6.67
N LYS A 97 8.77 23.26 7.34
CA LYS A 97 8.28 23.16 8.72
C LYS A 97 6.94 22.43 8.80
N THR A 98 6.10 22.61 7.78
CA THR A 98 4.76 22.00 7.66
C THR A 98 4.54 21.50 6.25
N GLY A 99 3.80 20.39 6.10
CA GLY A 99 3.25 19.95 4.82
C GLY A 99 2.13 20.91 4.37
N LYS A 100 1.94 21.03 3.05
CA LYS A 100 0.88 21.89 2.47
C LYS A 100 -0.15 21.11 1.66
N VAL A 101 0.05 19.79 1.52
CA VAL A 101 -0.83 18.92 0.72
C VAL A 101 -1.37 17.85 1.65
N ALA A 102 -2.68 17.62 1.59
CA ALA A 102 -3.40 16.64 2.42
C ALA A 102 -3.06 16.78 3.91
N THR A 103 -3.10 18.01 4.42
CA THR A 103 -2.65 18.36 5.79
C THR A 103 -3.43 17.64 6.88
N GLU A 104 -4.64 17.18 6.57
CA GLU A 104 -5.53 16.45 7.47
C GLU A 104 -5.08 15.00 7.73
N ILE A 105 -4.29 14.42 6.81
CA ILE A 105 -3.83 13.02 6.89
C ILE A 105 -2.32 12.86 6.73
N ALA A 106 -1.65 13.82 6.06
CA ALA A 106 -0.21 13.77 5.82
C ALA A 106 0.58 14.26 7.04
N THR A 107 1.47 13.44 7.54
CA THR A 107 2.36 13.75 8.66
C THR A 107 3.83 13.69 8.25
N LYS A 108 4.73 14.05 9.17
CA LYS A 108 6.17 13.99 8.93
C LYS A 108 6.69 12.59 9.26
N GLY A 109 7.18 11.89 8.24
CA GLY A 109 7.81 10.60 8.37
C GLY A 109 9.29 10.61 7.98
N TYR A 110 9.96 9.50 8.23
CA TYR A 110 11.34 9.25 7.81
C TYR A 110 11.40 8.04 6.88
N CYS A 111 11.98 8.21 5.71
CA CYS A 111 12.23 7.13 4.76
C CYS A 111 13.69 6.67 4.91
N SER A 112 13.90 5.48 5.48
CA SER A 112 15.24 4.91 5.72
C SER A 112 15.98 4.61 4.42
N THR A 113 15.29 4.10 3.42
CA THR A 113 15.88 3.77 2.11
C THR A 113 16.43 4.98 1.39
N LYS A 114 15.74 6.13 1.50
CA LYS A 114 16.16 7.40 0.89
C LYS A 114 16.93 8.31 1.86
N ASN A 115 17.12 7.88 3.11
CA ASN A 115 17.74 8.64 4.18
C ASN A 115 17.23 10.09 4.29
N MET A 116 15.90 10.26 4.25
CA MET A 116 15.28 11.59 4.24
C MET A 116 14.00 11.66 5.04
N TYR A 117 13.77 12.83 5.64
CA TYR A 117 12.45 13.19 6.17
C TYR A 117 11.54 13.67 5.04
N TYR A 118 10.26 13.33 5.12
CA TYR A 118 9.24 13.77 4.16
C TYR A 118 7.93 14.06 4.88
N PHE A 119 7.05 14.80 4.24
CA PHE A 119 5.63 14.87 4.61
C PHE A 119 4.84 14.01 3.63
N GLY A 120 3.89 13.27 4.14
CA GLY A 120 3.07 12.41 3.29
C GLY A 120 2.33 11.33 4.05
N LEU A 121 2.11 10.24 3.34
CA LEU A 121 1.42 9.05 3.79
C LEU A 121 2.32 7.83 3.59
N LYS A 122 1.90 6.70 4.14
CA LYS A 122 2.41 5.38 3.77
C LYS A 122 1.31 4.57 3.11
N LEU A 123 1.66 3.93 2.01
CA LEU A 123 0.86 2.90 1.37
C LEU A 123 1.36 1.55 1.85
N HIS A 124 0.52 0.82 2.56
CA HIS A 124 0.80 -0.57 2.94
C HIS A 124 0.07 -1.49 1.98
N THR A 125 0.78 -2.45 1.44
CA THR A 125 0.20 -3.44 0.53
C THR A 125 0.39 -4.82 1.12
N LEU A 126 -0.71 -5.50 1.44
CA LEU A 126 -0.73 -6.94 1.66
C LEU A 126 -1.11 -7.59 0.33
N ALA A 127 -0.33 -8.55 -0.14
CA ALA A 127 -0.52 -9.15 -1.46
C ALA A 127 -0.37 -10.67 -1.42
N PHE A 128 -1.18 -11.38 -2.20
CA PHE A 128 -0.99 -12.81 -2.45
C PHE A 128 0.29 -13.04 -3.25
N ARG A 129 1.09 -14.00 -2.82
CA ARG A 129 2.22 -14.46 -3.63
C ARG A 129 1.71 -15.09 -4.92
N ARG A 130 2.41 -14.81 -6.01
CA ARG A 130 2.24 -15.49 -7.30
C ARG A 130 3.61 -15.94 -7.77
N GLU A 131 3.72 -17.16 -8.29
CA GLU A 131 5.00 -17.69 -8.71
C GLU A 131 5.43 -17.12 -10.06
N GLY A 132 6.68 -16.65 -10.13
CA GLY A 132 7.27 -16.12 -11.38
C GLY A 132 6.69 -14.80 -11.89
N THR A 133 5.83 -14.14 -11.12
CA THR A 133 5.21 -12.85 -11.51
C THR A 133 5.01 -11.92 -10.33
N ILE A 134 4.50 -10.72 -10.61
CA ILE A 134 4.19 -9.71 -9.60
C ILE A 134 3.08 -10.23 -8.67
N PRO A 135 3.21 -10.08 -7.34
CA PRO A 135 2.15 -10.40 -6.39
C PRO A 135 0.85 -9.69 -6.73
N PHE A 136 -0.28 -10.19 -6.28
CA PHE A 136 -1.57 -9.55 -6.50
C PHE A 136 -2.07 -8.93 -5.18
N PRO A 137 -2.48 -7.65 -5.16
CA PRO A 137 -2.92 -7.00 -3.93
C PRO A 137 -4.14 -7.72 -3.34
N GLU A 138 -4.08 -8.01 -2.05
CA GLU A 138 -5.20 -8.49 -1.24
C GLU A 138 -5.85 -7.33 -0.49
N MET A 139 -5.01 -6.43 0.04
CA MET A 139 -5.44 -5.27 0.80
C MET A 139 -4.47 -4.12 0.58
N ILE A 140 -5.03 -2.93 0.44
CA ILE A 140 -4.30 -1.68 0.32
C ILE A 140 -4.75 -0.77 1.45
N ILE A 141 -3.80 -0.30 2.28
CA ILE A 141 -4.07 0.53 3.45
C ILE A 141 -3.24 1.82 3.34
N LEU A 142 -3.87 2.94 3.61
CA LEU A 142 -3.20 4.23 3.74
C LEU A 142 -3.10 4.60 5.22
N SER A 143 -1.91 5.02 5.64
CA SER A 143 -1.69 5.56 6.98
C SER A 143 -0.89 6.87 6.94
N SER A 144 -0.85 7.59 8.04
CA SER A 144 0.04 8.73 8.17
C SER A 144 1.52 8.30 8.14
N ALA A 145 2.41 9.18 7.65
CA ALA A 145 3.83 8.85 7.47
C ALA A 145 4.56 8.51 8.79
N GLU A 146 4.08 8.99 9.91
CA GLU A 146 4.69 8.75 11.24
C GLU A 146 4.28 7.41 11.86
N GLU A 147 3.16 6.81 11.42
CA GLU A 147 2.70 5.55 11.99
C GLU A 147 3.68 4.41 11.76
N ASN A 148 3.81 3.55 12.77
CA ASN A 148 4.64 2.34 12.65
C ASN A 148 3.91 1.28 11.82
N ASP A 149 4.61 0.66 10.88
CA ASP A 149 4.05 -0.29 9.91
C ASP A 149 3.43 -1.52 10.58
N LEU A 150 4.07 -2.03 11.64
CA LEU A 150 3.53 -3.14 12.43
C LEU A 150 2.22 -2.75 13.14
N THR A 151 2.16 -1.53 13.67
CA THR A 151 0.94 -1.03 14.35
C THR A 151 -0.22 -0.93 13.38
N VAL A 152 0.03 -0.44 12.17
CA VAL A 152 -0.98 -0.37 11.10
C VAL A 152 -1.45 -1.77 10.72
N LEU A 153 -0.54 -2.71 10.49
CA LEU A 153 -0.90 -4.10 10.15
C LEU A 153 -1.76 -4.76 11.25
N LYS A 154 -1.37 -4.57 12.52
CA LYS A 154 -2.13 -5.11 13.66
C LYS A 154 -3.57 -4.59 13.71
N ARG A 155 -3.75 -3.30 13.49
CA ARG A 155 -5.04 -2.63 13.55
C ARG A 155 -5.95 -2.95 12.36
N GLU A 156 -5.39 -2.96 11.16
CA GLU A 156 -6.20 -2.95 9.93
C GLU A 156 -6.39 -4.34 9.31
N ALA A 157 -5.45 -5.26 9.52
CA ALA A 157 -5.45 -6.50 8.77
C ALA A 157 -5.32 -7.78 9.63
N ALA A 158 -4.63 -7.73 10.77
CA ALA A 158 -4.24 -8.95 11.48
C ALA A 158 -5.41 -9.86 11.87
N ASP A 159 -6.58 -9.29 12.19
CA ASP A 159 -7.76 -10.07 12.61
C ASP A 159 -8.48 -10.76 11.45
N SER A 160 -8.27 -10.29 10.22
CA SER A 160 -8.86 -10.89 9.02
C SER A 160 -8.02 -12.03 8.41
N LEU A 161 -6.78 -12.19 8.86
CA LEU A 161 -5.84 -13.17 8.31
C LEU A 161 -6.04 -14.53 8.98
N ILE A 162 -6.13 -15.59 8.18
CA ILE A 162 -6.37 -16.96 8.67
C ILE A 162 -5.49 -17.94 7.90
N ASN A 163 -4.89 -18.90 8.61
CA ASN A 163 -4.17 -20.06 8.06
C ASN A 163 -3.19 -19.71 6.93
N ARG A 164 -2.20 -18.85 7.22
CA ARG A 164 -1.21 -18.45 6.21
C ARG A 164 0.14 -18.03 6.77
N TYR A 165 1.13 -18.03 5.90
CA TYR A 165 2.44 -17.46 6.13
C TYR A 165 2.50 -16.06 5.54
N ILE A 166 3.00 -15.09 6.32
CA ILE A 166 3.17 -13.70 5.87
C ILE A 166 4.65 -13.39 5.85
N PHE A 167 5.18 -13.08 4.67
CA PHE A 167 6.58 -12.68 4.50
C PHE A 167 6.70 -11.16 4.52
N ALA A 168 7.53 -10.66 5.44
CA ALA A 168 7.64 -9.24 5.73
C ALA A 168 9.07 -8.79 6.02
N ASP A 169 9.32 -7.48 6.06
CA ASP A 169 10.59 -6.95 6.60
C ASP A 169 10.63 -7.13 8.13
N LYS A 170 11.85 -7.06 8.68
CA LYS A 170 12.12 -7.18 10.13
C LYS A 170 11.36 -6.17 11.01
N ILE A 171 10.83 -5.07 10.43
CA ILE A 171 10.02 -4.10 11.17
C ILE A 171 8.70 -4.70 11.66
N TYR A 172 8.16 -5.71 10.96
CA TYR A 172 6.93 -6.41 11.31
C TYR A 172 7.11 -7.51 12.37
N SER A 173 8.33 -7.71 12.86
CA SER A 173 8.64 -8.73 13.86
C SER A 173 8.10 -8.35 15.25
N ASP A 174 7.21 -9.20 15.79
CA ASP A 174 6.72 -9.17 17.17
C ASP A 174 6.40 -10.61 17.59
N PHE A 175 7.33 -11.21 18.35
CA PHE A 175 7.25 -12.63 18.69
C PHE A 175 6.00 -12.97 19.51
N SER A 176 5.67 -12.16 20.49
CA SER A 176 4.52 -12.42 21.39
C SER A 176 3.18 -12.27 20.64
N PHE A 177 3.02 -11.21 19.86
CA PHE A 177 1.80 -10.98 19.11
C PHE A 177 1.57 -12.06 18.06
N TRP A 178 2.59 -12.34 17.24
CA TRP A 178 2.44 -13.34 16.17
C TRP A 178 2.40 -14.77 16.70
N GLY A 179 3.00 -15.05 17.86
CA GLY A 179 2.84 -16.33 18.56
C GLY A 179 1.37 -16.58 18.95
N ASN A 180 0.68 -15.58 19.49
CA ASN A 180 -0.75 -15.68 19.78
C ASN A 180 -1.58 -15.86 18.50
N LYS A 181 -1.31 -15.07 17.45
CA LYS A 181 -2.02 -15.19 16.17
C LYS A 181 -1.79 -16.54 15.48
N GLN A 182 -0.64 -17.17 15.66
CA GLN A 182 -0.40 -18.53 15.20
C GLN A 182 -1.32 -19.54 15.90
N GLN A 183 -1.48 -19.41 17.20
CA GLN A 183 -2.34 -20.32 17.97
C GLN A 183 -3.83 -20.11 17.69
N GLU A 184 -4.27 -18.84 17.57
CA GLU A 184 -5.67 -18.47 17.39
C GLU A 184 -6.15 -18.61 15.95
N GLN A 185 -5.32 -18.24 14.97
CA GLN A 185 -5.72 -18.06 13.58
C GLN A 185 -4.84 -18.84 12.57
N GLY A 186 -3.81 -19.55 13.04
CA GLY A 186 -2.86 -20.25 12.15
C GLY A 186 -2.00 -19.32 11.31
N VAL A 187 -1.80 -18.06 11.74
CA VAL A 187 -1.01 -17.06 11.02
C VAL A 187 0.43 -17.07 11.51
N THR A 188 1.37 -17.29 10.61
CA THR A 188 2.80 -17.29 10.91
C THR A 188 3.50 -16.13 10.20
N MET A 189 4.10 -15.22 10.97
CA MET A 189 4.90 -14.13 10.44
C MET A 189 6.34 -14.57 10.19
N MET A 190 6.80 -14.41 8.95
CA MET A 190 8.16 -14.77 8.50
C MET A 190 8.92 -13.47 8.21
N THR A 191 9.83 -13.10 9.13
CA THR A 191 10.68 -11.92 8.98
C THR A 191 12.14 -12.29 9.08
N PRO A 192 13.06 -11.55 8.43
CA PRO A 192 14.49 -11.72 8.68
C PRO A 192 14.80 -11.57 10.18
N VAL A 193 15.79 -12.33 10.65
CA VAL A 193 16.14 -12.32 12.07
C VAL A 193 16.66 -10.95 12.50
N LYS A 194 16.08 -10.38 13.55
CA LYS A 194 16.62 -9.19 14.21
C LYS A 194 17.80 -9.55 15.09
N ALA A 195 18.85 -8.73 15.06
CA ALA A 195 19.92 -8.83 16.06
C ALA A 195 19.34 -8.59 17.46
N ILE A 196 19.67 -9.48 18.38
CA ILE A 196 19.24 -9.38 19.78
C ILE A 196 20.26 -8.52 20.53
N LYS A 197 19.80 -7.38 21.03
CA LYS A 197 20.66 -6.48 21.80
C LYS A 197 21.10 -7.14 23.10
N GLY A 198 22.43 -7.26 23.31
CA GLY A 198 23.00 -7.88 24.52
C GLY A 198 23.15 -9.40 24.44
N GLU A 199 22.91 -10.01 23.27
CA GLU A 199 23.20 -11.43 23.07
C GLU A 199 24.70 -11.70 23.17
N GLU A 200 25.07 -12.79 23.84
CA GLU A 200 26.46 -13.18 23.98
C GLU A 200 27.11 -13.46 22.62
N PRO A 201 28.33 -12.94 22.36
CA PRO A 201 29.00 -13.10 21.06
C PRO A 201 29.17 -14.55 20.62
N ILE A 202 29.33 -15.47 21.56
CA ILE A 202 29.53 -16.91 21.30
C ILE A 202 28.23 -17.54 20.74
N ILE A 203 27.06 -17.11 21.25
CA ILE A 203 25.74 -17.57 20.76
C ILE A 203 25.50 -17.02 19.39
N THR A 204 25.70 -15.69 19.21
CA THR A 204 25.57 -15.03 17.92
C THR A 204 26.42 -15.67 16.84
N GLN A 205 27.69 -16.00 17.15
CA GLN A 205 28.61 -16.63 16.21
C GLN A 205 28.18 -18.05 15.83
N ARG A 206 27.71 -18.85 16.81
CA ARG A 206 27.25 -20.22 16.58
C ARG A 206 26.02 -20.30 15.71
N GLU A 207 25.06 -19.37 15.91
CA GLU A 207 23.78 -19.38 15.20
C GLU A 207 23.77 -18.57 13.92
N LYS A 208 24.84 -17.82 13.66
CA LYS A 208 24.92 -16.86 12.54
C LYS A 208 24.57 -17.49 11.19
N ALA A 209 25.15 -18.63 10.87
CA ALA A 209 24.93 -19.27 9.56
C ALA A 209 23.46 -19.66 9.33
N GLY A 210 22.81 -20.21 10.36
CA GLY A 210 21.39 -20.56 10.30
C GLY A 210 20.49 -19.34 10.19
N ARG A 211 20.78 -18.29 10.97
CA ARG A 211 20.05 -17.01 10.93
C ARG A 211 20.21 -16.30 9.59
N ASP A 212 21.40 -16.30 9.02
CA ASP A 212 21.69 -15.69 7.71
C ASP A 212 20.99 -16.46 6.58
N LEU A 213 21.02 -17.80 6.61
CA LEU A 213 20.33 -18.64 5.64
C LEU A 213 18.81 -18.42 5.69
N PHE A 214 18.22 -18.44 6.88
CA PHE A 214 16.80 -18.18 7.09
C PHE A 214 16.41 -16.77 6.60
N SER A 215 17.17 -15.74 6.99
CA SER A 215 16.93 -14.36 6.59
C SER A 215 17.01 -14.17 5.07
N THR A 216 17.95 -14.86 4.43
CA THR A 216 18.10 -14.86 2.97
C THR A 216 16.89 -15.53 2.29
N ALA A 217 16.43 -16.66 2.81
CA ALA A 217 15.25 -17.35 2.28
C ALA A 217 13.98 -16.49 2.39
N VAL A 218 13.74 -15.90 3.56
CA VAL A 218 12.61 -14.98 3.77
C VAL A 218 12.67 -13.79 2.81
N SER A 219 13.84 -13.16 2.66
CA SER A 219 14.02 -12.01 1.77
C SER A 219 13.77 -12.37 0.32
N LYS A 220 14.20 -13.54 -0.16
CA LYS A 220 13.92 -14.00 -1.53
C LYS A 220 12.44 -14.18 -1.81
N VAL A 221 11.68 -14.72 -0.86
CA VAL A 221 10.22 -14.88 -1.03
C VAL A 221 9.53 -13.52 -1.02
N ARG A 222 10.01 -12.56 -0.22
CA ARG A 222 9.45 -11.22 -0.09
C ARG A 222 9.77 -10.30 -1.27
N GLN A 223 10.94 -10.45 -1.88
CA GLN A 223 11.46 -9.54 -2.91
C GLN A 223 10.45 -9.13 -4.00
N PRO A 224 9.57 -10.02 -4.54
CA PRO A 224 8.63 -9.62 -5.57
C PRO A 224 7.69 -8.47 -5.19
N ILE A 225 7.41 -8.25 -3.89
CA ILE A 225 6.53 -7.14 -3.47
C ILE A 225 7.21 -5.76 -3.63
N GLU A 226 8.54 -5.72 -3.67
CA GLU A 226 9.29 -4.47 -3.91
C GLU A 226 9.15 -3.97 -5.37
N SER A 227 8.56 -4.79 -6.24
CA SER A 227 8.33 -4.47 -7.66
C SER A 227 6.95 -3.86 -7.92
N PHE A 228 6.17 -3.63 -6.88
CA PHE A 228 4.85 -2.96 -6.94
C PHE A 228 4.92 -1.48 -7.27
#